data_ff87af212164966e14cea39baec320c6
#
_entry.id   ff87af212164966e14cea39baec320c6
#
_cell.length_a   1.000
_cell.length_b   1.000
_cell.length_c   1.000
_cell.angle_alpha   90.00
_cell.angle_beta   90.00
_cell.angle_gamma   90.00
#
_symmetry.space_group_name_H-M   'P 1'
#
loop_
_entity.id
_entity.type
_entity.pdbx_description
1 polymer ?
#
loop_
_entity_poly.entity_id
_entity_poly.type
_entity_poly.pdbx_seq_one_letter_code
_entity_poly.pdbx_strand_id
1 'polypeptide(L)'
;MILTNEELKNIYFGAYEFEETTDGYLQAFQYSKEQVEYFKGAFEMWYERCTASSAKTLEFTTSATKISFDYKFIWKCSLDSFELMVDGLITDIAYVKDIADEGTITWNLPEGEKDVVIYLPSDATVLVRNFMIN
;
A
#
# COMPACT_ATOMS: atom_id res chain seq x y z
N MET A 1 -0.65 15.23 -10.16
CA MET A 1 -2.08 14.94 -9.83
C MET A 1 -2.11 14.04 -8.59
N ILE A 2 -2.89 14.43 -7.60
CA ILE A 2 -3.09 13.63 -6.39
C ILE A 2 -4.40 12.85 -6.57
N LEU A 3 -4.35 11.54 -6.41
CA LEU A 3 -5.54 10.69 -6.48
C LEU A 3 -6.41 10.86 -5.23
N THR A 4 -7.72 10.94 -5.44
CA THR A 4 -8.68 10.78 -4.35
C THR A 4 -8.64 9.35 -3.84
N ASN A 5 -9.20 9.08 -2.65
CA ASN A 5 -9.27 7.70 -2.16
C ASN A 5 -10.12 6.79 -3.06
N GLU A 6 -11.14 7.32 -3.72
CA GLU A 6 -11.92 6.54 -4.70
C GLU A 6 -11.08 6.16 -5.94
N GLU A 7 -10.23 7.07 -6.40
CA GLU A 7 -9.30 6.78 -7.50
C GLU A 7 -8.19 5.81 -7.05
N LEU A 8 -7.70 5.97 -5.82
CA LEU A 8 -6.69 5.08 -5.24
C LEU A 8 -7.20 3.63 -5.14
N LYS A 9 -8.47 3.42 -4.79
CA LYS A 9 -9.08 2.09 -4.80
C LYS A 9 -8.97 1.39 -6.16
N ASN A 10 -9.02 2.14 -7.25
CA ASN A 10 -8.97 1.57 -8.60
C ASN A 10 -7.60 1.00 -8.99
N ILE A 11 -6.54 1.41 -8.31
CA ILE A 11 -5.19 0.89 -8.54
C ILE A 11 -4.75 -0.13 -7.49
N TYR A 12 -5.57 -0.38 -6.47
CA TYR A 12 -5.33 -1.41 -5.47
C TYR A 12 -5.74 -2.78 -5.99
N PHE A 13 -4.83 -3.75 -5.88
CA PHE A 13 -5.08 -5.15 -6.21
C PHE A 13 -4.86 -6.01 -4.96
N GLY A 14 -5.60 -7.12 -4.87
CA GLY A 14 -5.56 -7.99 -3.71
C GLY A 14 -6.43 -7.52 -2.54
N ALA A 15 -7.22 -6.47 -2.74
CA ALA A 15 -8.15 -5.94 -1.74
C ALA A 15 -9.59 -6.31 -2.08
N TYR A 16 -10.37 -6.66 -1.06
CA TYR A 16 -11.80 -6.96 -1.16
C TYR A 16 -12.68 -5.80 -0.68
N GLU A 17 -12.30 -5.18 0.44
CA GLU A 17 -12.98 -4.02 1.01
C GLU A 17 -11.99 -2.95 1.46
N PHE A 18 -12.49 -1.73 1.64
CA PHE A 18 -11.71 -0.58 2.06
C PHE A 18 -12.39 0.17 3.20
N GLU A 19 -11.58 0.82 4.02
CA GLU A 19 -12.02 1.74 5.06
C GLU A 19 -11.16 3.00 5.02
N GLU A 20 -11.79 4.17 5.21
CA GLU A 20 -11.06 5.43 5.38
C GLU A 20 -10.88 5.73 6.86
N THR A 21 -9.67 6.11 7.25
CA THR A 21 -9.39 6.57 8.60
C THR A 21 -9.78 8.04 8.76
N THR A 22 -9.91 8.50 10.02
CA THR A 22 -10.26 9.90 10.31
C THR A 22 -9.20 10.90 9.82
N ASP A 23 -7.95 10.47 9.67
CA ASP A 23 -6.85 11.26 9.13
C ASP A 23 -6.62 11.07 7.61
N GLY A 24 -7.60 10.48 6.92
CA GLY A 24 -7.65 10.42 5.46
C GLY A 24 -6.88 9.29 4.81
N TYR A 25 -6.36 8.34 5.57
CA TYR A 25 -5.71 7.16 5.00
C TYR A 25 -6.73 6.15 4.50
N LEU A 26 -6.38 5.43 3.44
CA LEU A 26 -7.13 4.29 2.94
C LEU A 26 -6.51 3.00 3.49
N GLN A 27 -7.34 2.20 4.15
CA GLN A 27 -6.98 0.85 4.60
C GLN A 27 -7.67 -0.18 3.69
N ALA A 28 -6.90 -1.12 3.17
CA ALA A 28 -7.38 -2.18 2.31
C ALA A 28 -7.45 -3.50 3.05
N PHE A 29 -8.53 -4.24 2.87
CA PHE A 29 -8.78 -5.54 3.49
C PHE A 29 -8.96 -6.61 2.41
N GLN A 30 -8.38 -7.77 2.62
CA GLN A 30 -8.61 -8.95 1.76
C GLN A 30 -9.82 -9.78 2.21
N TYR A 31 -10.45 -9.40 3.31
CA TYR A 31 -11.62 -10.05 3.90
C TYR A 31 -12.78 -9.06 4.01
N SER A 32 -14.02 -9.58 4.08
CA SER A 32 -15.19 -8.74 4.33
C SER A 32 -15.16 -8.14 5.74
N LYS A 33 -15.96 -7.08 5.97
CA LYS A 33 -16.09 -6.46 7.29
C LYS A 33 -16.56 -7.47 8.34
N GLU A 34 -17.48 -8.36 7.97
CA GLU A 34 -17.98 -9.42 8.87
C GLU A 34 -16.87 -10.40 9.27
N GLN A 35 -16.04 -10.79 8.30
CA GLN A 35 -14.89 -11.67 8.56
C GLN A 35 -13.86 -11.01 9.46
N VAL A 36 -13.55 -9.73 9.22
CA VAL A 36 -12.61 -8.97 10.06
C VAL A 36 -13.13 -8.86 11.50
N GLU A 37 -14.40 -8.55 11.69
CA GLU A 37 -15.01 -8.50 13.02
C GLU A 37 -15.01 -9.87 13.72
N TYR A 38 -15.22 -10.94 12.98
CA TYR A 38 -15.10 -12.31 13.50
C TYR A 38 -13.69 -12.58 14.02
N PHE A 39 -12.65 -12.29 13.24
CA PHE A 39 -11.26 -12.48 13.65
C PHE A 39 -10.91 -11.65 14.87
N LYS A 40 -11.39 -10.42 14.94
CA LYS A 40 -11.18 -9.52 16.07
C LYS A 40 -11.72 -10.09 17.39
N GLY A 41 -12.89 -10.73 17.35
CA GLY A 41 -13.50 -11.36 18.52
C GLY A 41 -12.96 -12.75 18.84
N ALA A 42 -12.34 -13.43 17.87
CA ALA A 42 -11.91 -14.82 18.02
C ALA A 42 -10.47 -14.95 18.55
N PHE A 43 -9.52 -14.23 17.97
CA PHE A 43 -8.10 -14.33 18.34
C PHE A 43 -7.32 -13.12 17.85
N GLU A 44 -6.62 -12.43 18.74
CA GLU A 44 -5.91 -11.18 18.45
C GLU A 44 -4.90 -11.32 17.30
N MET A 45 -4.12 -12.39 17.28
CA MET A 45 -3.14 -12.61 16.21
C MET A 45 -3.82 -12.77 14.85
N TRP A 46 -4.96 -13.41 14.77
CA TRP A 46 -5.71 -13.53 13.52
C TRP A 46 -6.23 -12.18 13.05
N TYR A 47 -6.67 -11.34 13.97
CA TYR A 47 -7.09 -9.99 13.65
C TYR A 47 -5.93 -9.16 13.08
N GLU A 48 -4.78 -9.18 13.74
CA GLU A 48 -3.60 -8.47 13.26
C GLU A 48 -3.16 -8.97 11.88
N ARG A 49 -3.11 -10.28 11.68
CA ARG A 49 -2.65 -10.88 10.42
C ARG A 49 -3.66 -10.75 9.28
N CYS A 50 -4.96 -10.73 9.56
CA CYS A 50 -5.97 -10.57 8.52
C CYS A 50 -5.98 -9.14 7.92
N THR A 51 -5.37 -8.16 8.59
CA THR A 51 -5.22 -6.80 8.08
C THR A 51 -3.89 -6.55 7.38
N ALA A 52 -3.02 -7.56 7.31
CA ALA A 52 -1.71 -7.44 6.67
C ALA A 52 -1.83 -7.11 5.17
N SER A 53 -0.81 -6.43 4.65
CA SER A 53 -0.74 -6.01 3.25
C SER A 53 -0.20 -7.10 2.31
N SER A 54 -0.13 -8.34 2.78
CA SER A 54 0.25 -9.51 1.97
C SER A 54 -0.56 -9.60 0.68
N ALA A 55 0.13 -9.82 -0.44
CA ALA A 55 -0.46 -9.92 -1.77
C ALA A 55 -1.24 -8.67 -2.22
N LYS A 56 -1.09 -7.54 -1.55
CA LYS A 56 -1.66 -6.26 -1.97
C LYS A 56 -0.63 -5.47 -2.74
N THR A 57 -1.04 -4.95 -3.89
CA THR A 57 -0.20 -4.12 -4.76
C THR A 57 -0.96 -2.87 -5.19
N LEU A 58 -0.21 -1.87 -5.61
CA LEU A 58 -0.73 -0.72 -6.36
C LEU A 58 -0.22 -0.84 -7.78
N GLU A 59 -1.12 -0.90 -8.77
CA GLU A 59 -0.76 -1.16 -10.17
C GLU A 59 -1.44 -0.18 -11.11
N PHE A 60 -0.65 0.43 -12.00
CA PHE A 60 -1.15 1.39 -12.97
C PHE A 60 -0.17 1.57 -14.12
N THR A 61 -0.67 2.09 -15.26
CA THR A 61 0.15 2.48 -16.40
C THR A 61 0.24 4.00 -16.45
N THR A 62 1.42 4.55 -16.67
CA THR A 62 1.63 5.99 -16.67
C THR A 62 2.80 6.42 -17.54
N SER A 63 2.76 7.67 -18.01
CA SER A 63 3.89 8.37 -18.62
C SER A 63 4.57 9.34 -17.65
N ALA A 64 4.09 9.42 -16.41
CA ALA A 64 4.67 10.29 -15.37
C ALA A 64 6.11 9.87 -15.03
N THR A 65 6.87 10.82 -14.53
CA THR A 65 8.30 10.62 -14.17
C THR A 65 8.53 10.61 -12.67
N LYS A 66 7.48 10.78 -11.88
CA LYS A 66 7.57 10.81 -10.42
C LYS A 66 6.27 10.31 -9.79
N ILE A 67 6.42 9.52 -8.73
CA ILE A 67 5.31 9.12 -7.86
C ILE A 67 5.67 9.38 -6.41
N SER A 68 4.67 9.69 -5.60
CA SER A 68 4.83 9.76 -4.15
C SER A 68 3.54 9.38 -3.46
N PHE A 69 3.65 8.90 -2.25
CA PHE A 69 2.49 8.59 -1.40
C PHE A 69 2.87 8.66 0.07
N ASP A 70 1.89 9.03 0.89
CA ASP A 70 2.03 8.93 2.34
C ASP A 70 1.69 7.51 2.76
N TYR A 71 2.45 6.98 3.71
CA TYR A 71 2.23 5.68 4.32
C TYR A 71 2.16 5.81 5.84
N LYS A 72 1.48 4.86 6.47
CA LYS A 72 1.44 4.71 7.91
C LYS A 72 1.31 3.24 8.27
N PHE A 73 2.17 2.77 9.19
CA PHE A 73 2.07 1.41 9.70
C PHE A 73 1.19 1.36 10.94
N ILE A 74 0.27 0.39 10.99
CA ILE A 74 -0.43 0.01 12.22
C ILE A 74 0.46 -0.96 13.00
N TRP A 75 1.06 -1.92 12.30
CA TRP A 75 2.14 -2.78 12.79
C TRP A 75 3.03 -3.18 11.62
N LYS A 76 4.25 -3.61 11.91
CA LYS A 76 5.26 -3.91 10.89
C LYS A 76 6.27 -4.95 11.33
N CYS A 77 6.89 -5.61 10.35
CA CYS A 77 8.10 -6.39 10.51
C CYS A 77 9.28 -5.62 9.91
N SER A 78 10.35 -5.44 10.66
CA SER A 78 11.52 -4.66 10.22
C SER A 78 12.27 -5.25 9.04
N LEU A 79 12.04 -6.53 8.71
CA LEU A 79 12.68 -7.21 7.58
C LEU A 79 11.95 -7.01 6.26
N ASP A 80 10.83 -6.31 6.28
CA ASP A 80 9.97 -6.10 5.13
C ASP A 80 10.33 -4.84 4.33
N SER A 81 9.68 -4.64 3.19
CA SER A 81 9.96 -3.52 2.29
C SER A 81 8.76 -3.17 1.41
N PHE A 82 8.73 -1.91 0.95
CA PHE A 82 8.01 -1.53 -0.26
C PHE A 82 8.92 -1.77 -1.46
N GLU A 83 8.41 -2.32 -2.54
CA GLU A 83 9.19 -2.57 -3.74
C GLU A 83 8.52 -1.93 -4.96
N LEU A 84 9.29 -1.19 -5.73
CA LEU A 84 8.86 -0.57 -6.99
C LEU A 84 9.30 -1.45 -8.16
N MET A 85 8.33 -1.91 -8.93
CA MET A 85 8.56 -2.63 -10.19
C MET A 85 8.12 -1.74 -11.35
N VAL A 86 8.98 -1.58 -12.34
CA VAL A 86 8.69 -0.86 -13.59
C VAL A 86 8.95 -1.79 -14.76
N ASP A 87 7.94 -2.00 -15.59
CA ASP A 87 7.99 -2.91 -16.75
C ASP A 87 8.58 -4.29 -16.42
N GLY A 88 8.18 -4.85 -15.28
CA GLY A 88 8.58 -6.18 -14.84
C GLY A 88 9.94 -6.26 -14.12
N LEU A 89 10.62 -5.14 -13.88
CA LEU A 89 11.90 -5.10 -13.17
C LEU A 89 11.80 -4.29 -11.88
N ILE A 90 12.34 -4.82 -10.79
CA ILE A 90 12.46 -4.08 -9.52
C ILE A 90 13.50 -2.99 -9.71
N THR A 91 13.07 -1.73 -9.55
CA THR A 91 13.93 -0.56 -9.77
C THR A 91 14.27 0.19 -8.48
N ASP A 92 13.46 0.02 -7.43
CA ASP A 92 13.72 0.66 -6.14
C ASP A 92 13.09 -0.14 -5.01
N ILE A 93 13.65 -0.03 -3.81
CA ILE A 93 13.19 -0.70 -2.60
C ILE A 93 13.29 0.27 -1.43
N ALA A 94 12.21 0.40 -0.67
CA ALA A 94 12.20 1.14 0.59
C ALA A 94 12.05 0.13 1.75
N TYR A 95 13.14 -0.13 2.46
CA TYR A 95 13.15 -1.08 3.57
C TYR A 95 12.46 -0.49 4.80
N VAL A 96 11.58 -1.24 5.41
CA VAL A 96 10.82 -0.84 6.61
C VAL A 96 11.75 -0.42 7.75
N LYS A 97 12.88 -1.11 7.92
CA LYS A 97 13.89 -0.79 8.95
C LYS A 97 14.53 0.60 8.80
N ASP A 98 14.51 1.16 7.58
CA ASP A 98 15.19 2.42 7.25
C ASP A 98 14.25 3.62 7.20
N ILE A 99 12.95 3.41 7.40
CA ILE A 99 11.92 4.47 7.34
C ILE A 99 11.14 4.56 8.65
N ALA A 100 10.53 5.72 8.90
CA ALA A 100 9.70 5.95 10.09
C ALA A 100 8.38 5.16 10.02
N ASP A 101 7.63 5.11 11.13
CA ASP A 101 6.31 4.46 11.16
C ASP A 101 5.26 5.17 10.32
N GLU A 102 5.49 6.43 10.02
CA GLU A 102 4.64 7.29 9.20
C GLU A 102 5.53 8.25 8.41
N GLY A 103 5.23 8.45 7.14
CA GLY A 103 6.00 9.34 6.29
C GLY A 103 5.55 9.32 4.84
N THR A 104 6.42 9.78 3.96
CA THR A 104 6.18 9.85 2.51
C THR A 104 7.29 9.13 1.77
N ILE A 105 6.91 8.27 0.83
CA ILE A 105 7.84 7.65 -0.11
C ILE A 105 7.71 8.40 -1.43
N THR A 106 8.85 8.74 -2.04
CA THR A 106 8.91 9.38 -3.35
C THR A 106 9.90 8.62 -4.23
N TRP A 107 9.47 8.24 -5.42
CA TRP A 107 10.31 7.57 -6.40
C TRP A 107 10.27 8.28 -7.75
N ASN A 108 11.40 8.30 -8.44
CA ASN A 108 11.49 8.71 -9.84
C ASN A 108 11.20 7.53 -10.74
N LEU A 109 10.54 7.80 -11.86
CA LEU A 109 10.22 6.83 -12.90
C LEU A 109 10.95 7.21 -14.20
N PRO A 110 11.26 6.24 -15.07
CA PRO A 110 11.83 6.53 -16.38
C PRO A 110 10.85 7.31 -17.26
N GLU A 111 11.36 7.94 -18.31
CA GLU A 111 10.54 8.58 -19.34
C GLU A 111 9.71 7.57 -20.13
N GLY A 112 8.63 8.03 -20.75
CA GLY A 112 7.74 7.23 -21.58
C GLY A 112 6.68 6.47 -20.80
N GLU A 113 5.77 5.84 -21.54
CA GLU A 113 4.71 5.02 -20.95
C GLU A 113 5.30 3.72 -20.37
N LYS A 114 4.85 3.36 -19.17
CA LYS A 114 5.33 2.18 -18.45
C LYS A 114 4.28 1.62 -17.51
N ASP A 115 4.40 0.34 -17.24
CA ASP A 115 3.60 -0.34 -16.24
C ASP A 115 4.32 -0.29 -14.89
N VAL A 116 3.61 0.17 -13.87
CA VAL A 116 4.13 0.33 -12.51
C VAL A 116 3.38 -0.62 -11.57
N VAL A 117 4.13 -1.36 -10.77
CA VAL A 117 3.62 -2.18 -9.68
C VAL A 117 4.38 -1.80 -8.41
N ILE A 118 3.65 -1.46 -7.36
CA ILE A 118 4.21 -1.23 -6.04
C ILE A 118 3.75 -2.37 -5.14
N TYR A 119 4.70 -3.18 -4.67
CA TYR A 119 4.44 -4.21 -3.67
C TYR A 119 4.47 -3.57 -2.29
N LEU A 120 3.36 -3.72 -1.56
CA LEU A 120 3.30 -3.29 -0.16
C LEU A 120 3.99 -4.33 0.73
N PRO A 121 4.53 -3.91 1.89
CA PRO A 121 5.13 -4.86 2.85
C PRO A 121 4.17 -5.98 3.21
N SER A 122 4.59 -7.23 3.03
CA SER A 122 3.72 -8.40 3.18
C SER A 122 3.39 -8.75 4.63
N ASP A 123 4.30 -8.49 5.55
CA ASP A 123 4.15 -8.76 6.98
C ASP A 123 4.03 -7.45 7.76
N ALA A 124 3.03 -6.66 7.38
CA ALA A 124 2.72 -5.36 7.97
C ALA A 124 1.28 -4.97 7.61
N THR A 125 0.68 -4.10 8.39
CA THR A 125 -0.56 -3.41 7.99
C THR A 125 -0.21 -1.97 7.64
N VAL A 126 -0.37 -1.65 6.36
CA VAL A 126 0.00 -0.36 5.77
C VAL A 126 -1.25 0.41 5.34
N LEU A 127 -1.32 1.65 5.76
CA LEU A 127 -2.30 2.63 5.28
C LEU A 127 -1.63 3.55 4.26
N VAL A 128 -2.36 3.94 3.23
CA VAL A 128 -1.87 4.81 2.15
C VAL A 128 -2.82 5.98 1.94
N ARG A 129 -2.28 7.17 1.68
CA ARG A 129 -3.04 8.33 1.24
C ARG A 129 -2.20 9.25 0.37
N ASN A 130 -2.83 10.26 -0.21
CA ASN A 130 -2.17 11.30 -1.00
C ASN A 130 -1.26 10.71 -2.10
N PHE A 131 -1.78 9.69 -2.80
CA PHE A 131 -1.03 9.07 -3.89
C PHE A 131 -0.93 10.04 -5.06
N MET A 132 0.29 10.46 -5.37
CA MET A 132 0.56 11.45 -6.42
C MET A 132 1.27 10.81 -7.60
N ILE A 133 0.77 11.10 -8.78
CA ILE A 133 1.36 10.71 -10.07
C ILE A 133 1.66 12.01 -10.82
N ASN A 134 2.93 12.23 -11.13
CA ASN A 134 3.36 13.56 -11.63
C ASN A 134 4.28 13.47 -12.86
#